data_b043fc39874b9539f7084a1afcb9ec89
#
_entry.id   b043fc39874b9539f7084a1afcb9ec89
#
_cell.length_a   1.000
_cell.length_b   1.000
_cell.length_c   1.000
_cell.angle_alpha   90.00
_cell.angle_beta   90.00
_cell.angle_gamma   90.00
#
_symmetry.space_group_name_H-M   'P 1'
#
loop_
_entity.id
_entity.type
_entity.pdbx_description
1 polymer ?
#
loop_
_entity_poly.entity_id
_entity_poly.type
_entity_poly.pdbx_seq_one_letter_code
_entity_poly.pdbx_strand_id
1 'polypeptide(L)'
;MDEMNEFFTRDKANEGVEVPLYLPTGAKSKHWLKLLGVDSGAYALATARMRQALQGIQAEAGKIEDKEARFVFVNGKQEEWKNRVLSACISAWSFETECTEAEKLKFLEAAPQIANIVDTFIADRRLFFGMGQAGLKTSQEVK
;
A
#
# COMPACT_ATOMS: atom_id res chain seq x y z
N MET A 1 -17.78 14.50 -23.14
CA MET A 1 -17.93 14.13 -22.95
C MET A 1 -17.99 13.99 -22.17
N ASP A 2 -17.41 14.01 -21.53
CA ASP A 2 -18.35 13.77 -21.01
C ASP A 2 -18.45 13.91 -19.55
N GLU A 3 -19.57 14.30 -19.03
CA GLU A 3 -19.86 14.43 -17.61
C GLU A 3 -19.34 13.23 -16.80
N MET A 4 -19.45 12.04 -17.38
CA MET A 4 -19.01 10.82 -16.71
C MET A 4 -17.51 10.77 -16.46
N ASN A 5 -16.72 11.37 -17.37
CA ASN A 5 -15.27 11.36 -17.24
C ASN A 5 -14.79 12.07 -15.98
N GLU A 6 -15.57 13.00 -15.47
CA GLU A 6 -15.22 13.73 -14.26
C GLU A 6 -15.14 12.80 -13.04
N PHE A 7 -15.76 11.63 -13.11
CA PHE A 7 -15.79 10.67 -12.00
C PHE A 7 -14.83 9.51 -12.18
N PHE A 8 -14.12 9.45 -13.30
CA PHE A 8 -13.22 8.32 -13.58
C PHE A 8 -11.92 8.46 -12.80
N THR A 9 -11.55 7.41 -12.06
CA THR A 9 -10.40 7.43 -11.18
C THR A 9 -9.31 6.44 -11.59
N ARG A 10 -9.65 5.46 -12.44
CA ARG A 10 -8.74 4.35 -12.74
C ARG A 10 -7.44 4.78 -13.40
N ASP A 11 -7.51 5.67 -14.37
CA ASP A 11 -6.31 6.11 -15.09
C ASP A 11 -5.31 6.78 -14.15
N LYS A 12 -5.80 7.67 -13.29
CA LYS A 12 -4.93 8.36 -12.35
C LYS A 12 -4.34 7.40 -11.31
N ALA A 13 -5.15 6.43 -10.87
CA ALA A 13 -4.67 5.42 -9.94
C ALA A 13 -3.57 4.57 -10.57
N ASN A 14 -3.68 4.26 -11.87
CA ASN A 14 -2.67 3.49 -12.58
C ASN A 14 -1.40 4.29 -12.87
N GLU A 15 -1.52 5.60 -13.10
CA GLU A 15 -0.35 6.44 -13.33
C GLU A 15 0.51 6.54 -12.08
N GLY A 16 -0.12 6.67 -10.94
CA GLY A 16 0.57 6.77 -9.67
C GLY A 16 1.06 8.15 -9.33
N VAL A 17 1.51 8.31 -8.11
CA VAL A 17 2.00 9.58 -7.57
C VAL A 17 3.26 9.34 -6.75
N GLU A 18 4.26 10.19 -6.92
CA GLU A 18 5.46 10.15 -6.09
C GLU A 18 5.15 10.77 -4.72
N VAL A 19 5.46 10.03 -3.67
CA VAL A 19 5.18 10.43 -2.30
C VAL A 19 6.51 10.53 -1.55
N PRO A 20 6.83 11.70 -0.98
CA PRO A 20 8.08 11.84 -0.23
C PRO A 20 8.02 11.05 1.07
N LEU A 21 9.15 10.50 1.46
CA LEU A 21 9.27 9.73 2.69
C LEU A 21 9.95 10.56 3.77
N TYR A 22 9.48 10.37 5.00
CA TYR A 22 10.07 11.00 6.18
C TYR A 22 10.74 9.94 7.02
N LEU A 23 11.86 10.33 7.64
CA LEU A 23 12.59 9.45 8.54
C LEU A 23 11.78 9.21 9.81
N PRO A 24 12.07 8.13 10.57
CA PRO A 24 11.36 7.88 11.83
C PRO A 24 11.42 9.05 12.82
N THR A 25 12.46 9.88 12.71
CA THR A 25 12.61 11.08 13.53
C THR A 25 11.65 12.19 13.14
N GLY A 26 10.96 12.05 11.99
CA GLY A 26 10.12 13.09 11.45
C GLY A 26 10.82 14.00 10.45
N ALA A 27 12.13 13.88 10.32
CA ALA A 27 12.90 14.71 9.38
C ALA A 27 12.64 14.25 7.95
N LYS A 28 12.62 15.21 7.02
CA LYS A 28 12.41 14.91 5.61
C LYS A 28 13.63 14.15 5.07
N SER A 29 13.38 13.09 4.31
CA SER A 29 14.44 12.37 3.61
C SER A 29 14.46 12.79 2.15
N LYS A 30 15.47 12.33 1.42
CA LYS A 30 15.54 12.59 -0.03
C LYS A 30 14.83 11.48 -0.82
N HIS A 31 14.25 10.52 -0.13
CA HIS A 31 13.66 9.35 -0.77
C HIS A 31 12.16 9.49 -0.97
N TRP A 32 11.66 8.73 -1.94
CA TRP A 32 10.25 8.75 -2.31
C TRP A 32 9.81 7.36 -2.77
N LEU A 33 8.51 7.13 -2.71
CA LEU A 33 7.86 5.97 -3.30
C LEU A 33 6.89 6.46 -4.35
N LYS A 34 6.76 5.74 -5.47
CA LYS A 34 5.69 6.01 -6.42
C LYS A 34 4.57 5.02 -6.14
N LEU A 35 3.40 5.55 -5.78
CA LEU A 35 2.27 4.74 -5.33
C LEU A 35 1.15 4.73 -6.34
N LEU A 36 0.55 3.57 -6.54
CA LEU A 36 -0.65 3.39 -7.34
C LEU A 36 -1.85 3.35 -6.38
N GLY A 37 -3.01 3.79 -6.87
CA GLY A 37 -4.19 3.91 -6.00
C GLY A 37 -5.02 2.64 -5.90
N VAL A 38 -6.02 2.67 -5.02
CA VAL A 38 -6.92 1.53 -4.81
C VAL A 38 -7.76 1.19 -6.04
N ASP A 39 -7.88 2.12 -6.98
CA ASP A 39 -8.61 1.86 -8.23
C ASP A 39 -7.71 1.30 -9.32
N SER A 40 -6.42 1.09 -9.03
CA SER A 40 -5.48 0.58 -10.03
C SER A 40 -5.67 -0.91 -10.27
N GLY A 41 -5.22 -1.35 -11.45
CA GLY A 41 -5.23 -2.78 -11.78
C GLY A 41 -4.32 -3.58 -10.86
N ALA A 42 -3.19 -3.00 -10.44
CA ALA A 42 -2.27 -3.66 -9.53
C ALA A 42 -2.93 -3.97 -8.19
N TYR A 43 -3.68 -3.02 -7.65
CA TYR A 43 -4.39 -3.23 -6.39
C TYR A 43 -5.47 -4.30 -6.56
N ALA A 44 -6.23 -4.23 -7.66
CA ALA A 44 -7.30 -5.20 -7.92
C ALA A 44 -6.76 -6.63 -8.01
N LEU A 45 -5.64 -6.80 -8.71
CA LEU A 45 -5.02 -8.13 -8.85
C LEU A 45 -4.50 -8.63 -7.51
N ALA A 46 -3.81 -7.76 -6.76
CA ALA A 46 -3.23 -8.14 -5.47
C ALA A 46 -4.32 -8.54 -4.47
N THR A 47 -5.43 -7.78 -4.42
CA THR A 47 -6.52 -8.11 -3.51
C THR A 47 -7.24 -9.39 -3.92
N ALA A 48 -7.34 -9.67 -5.21
CA ALA A 48 -7.93 -10.93 -5.68
C ALA A 48 -7.06 -12.10 -5.24
N ARG A 49 -5.74 -11.97 -5.34
CA ARG A 49 -4.80 -13.00 -4.88
C ARG A 49 -4.91 -13.20 -3.38
N MET A 50 -5.06 -12.11 -2.65
CA MET A 50 -5.21 -12.19 -1.19
C MET A 50 -6.48 -12.96 -0.83
N ARG A 51 -7.61 -12.65 -1.46
CA ARG A 51 -8.87 -13.34 -1.17
C ARG A 51 -8.74 -14.84 -1.42
N GLN A 52 -8.07 -15.21 -2.50
CA GLN A 52 -7.85 -16.62 -2.82
C GLN A 52 -6.98 -17.29 -1.75
N ALA A 53 -5.90 -16.63 -1.36
CA ALA A 53 -4.96 -17.17 -0.35
C ALA A 53 -5.64 -17.32 1.01
N LEU A 54 -6.53 -16.40 1.38
CA LEU A 54 -7.22 -16.45 2.67
C LEU A 54 -8.08 -17.70 2.82
N GLN A 55 -8.60 -18.23 1.72
CA GLN A 55 -9.35 -19.48 1.78
C GLN A 55 -8.47 -20.64 2.24
N GLY A 56 -7.24 -20.73 1.70
CA GLY A 56 -6.29 -21.76 2.12
C GLY A 56 -5.82 -21.54 3.55
N ILE A 57 -5.64 -20.29 3.95
CA ILE A 57 -5.22 -19.96 5.31
C ILE A 57 -6.27 -20.40 6.33
N GLN A 58 -7.55 -20.21 6.01
CA GLN A 58 -8.63 -20.65 6.90
C GLN A 58 -8.66 -22.18 7.03
N ALA A 59 -8.43 -22.87 5.94
CA ALA A 59 -8.36 -24.34 5.97
C ALA A 59 -7.19 -24.83 6.83
N GLU A 60 -6.04 -24.19 6.69
CA GLU A 60 -4.86 -24.51 7.51
C GLU A 60 -5.11 -24.19 8.97
N ALA A 61 -5.72 -23.05 9.25
CA ALA A 61 -6.02 -22.63 10.62
C ALA A 61 -6.95 -23.63 11.31
N GLY A 62 -7.87 -24.22 10.56
CA GLY A 62 -8.80 -25.21 11.10
C GLY A 62 -8.11 -26.46 11.64
N LYS A 63 -6.88 -26.71 11.21
CA LYS A 63 -6.09 -27.86 11.68
C LYS A 63 -5.33 -27.57 12.97
N ILE A 64 -5.28 -26.31 13.39
CA ILE A 64 -4.56 -25.90 14.59
C ILE A 64 -5.53 -25.98 15.78
N GLU A 65 -5.26 -26.87 16.72
CA GLU A 65 -6.16 -27.10 17.85
C GLU A 65 -6.11 -25.98 18.89
N ASP A 66 -4.91 -25.48 19.19
CA ASP A 66 -4.75 -24.44 20.19
C ASP A 66 -5.28 -23.10 19.66
N LYS A 67 -6.19 -22.49 20.40
CA LYS A 67 -6.85 -21.24 19.99
C LYS A 67 -5.88 -20.10 19.83
N GLU A 68 -4.94 -19.96 20.75
CA GLU A 68 -3.95 -18.87 20.68
C GLU A 68 -3.02 -19.05 19.50
N ALA A 69 -2.54 -20.28 19.27
CA ALA A 69 -1.68 -20.58 18.15
C ALA A 69 -2.41 -20.33 16.83
N ARG A 70 -3.70 -20.68 16.78
CA ARG A 70 -4.52 -20.43 15.58
C ARG A 70 -4.66 -18.92 15.32
N PHE A 71 -4.91 -18.16 16.37
CA PHE A 71 -5.03 -16.70 16.25
C PHE A 71 -3.74 -16.09 15.74
N VAL A 72 -2.60 -16.49 16.32
CA VAL A 72 -1.29 -15.98 15.90
C VAL A 72 -1.02 -16.32 14.44
N PHE A 73 -1.34 -17.55 14.04
CA PHE A 73 -1.14 -17.98 12.66
C PHE A 73 -1.94 -17.15 11.68
N VAL A 74 -3.25 -17.01 11.94
CA VAL A 74 -4.15 -16.26 11.03
C VAL A 74 -3.73 -14.79 10.98
N ASN A 75 -3.47 -14.19 12.14
CA ASN A 75 -3.08 -12.79 12.20
C ASN A 75 -1.79 -12.53 11.45
N GLY A 76 -0.81 -13.41 11.61
CA GLY A 76 0.46 -13.28 10.90
C GLY A 76 0.29 -13.37 9.38
N LYS A 77 -0.57 -14.27 8.92
CA LYS A 77 -0.84 -14.41 7.48
C LYS A 77 -1.59 -13.21 6.94
N GLN A 78 -2.52 -12.65 7.70
CA GLN A 78 -3.24 -11.45 7.29
C GLN A 78 -2.29 -10.26 7.15
N GLU A 79 -1.36 -10.09 8.08
CA GLU A 79 -0.37 -9.02 8.01
C GLU A 79 0.56 -9.21 6.81
N GLU A 80 0.99 -10.43 6.56
CA GLU A 80 1.82 -10.73 5.40
C GLU A 80 1.11 -10.34 4.11
N TRP A 81 -0.16 -10.72 3.96
CA TRP A 81 -0.91 -10.43 2.75
C TRP A 81 -1.24 -8.95 2.63
N LYS A 82 -1.48 -8.29 3.75
CA LYS A 82 -1.66 -6.83 3.73
C LYS A 82 -0.42 -6.16 3.13
N ASN A 83 0.76 -6.56 3.58
CA ASN A 83 2.00 -6.00 3.05
C ASN A 83 2.22 -6.36 1.58
N ARG A 84 1.79 -7.54 1.15
CA ARG A 84 1.86 -7.92 -0.26
C ARG A 84 0.99 -7.03 -1.12
N VAL A 85 -0.22 -6.72 -0.66
CA VAL A 85 -1.12 -5.83 -1.39
C VAL A 85 -0.51 -4.43 -1.47
N LEU A 86 0.02 -3.93 -0.35
CA LEU A 86 0.65 -2.61 -0.35
C LEU A 86 1.87 -2.57 -1.26
N SER A 87 2.69 -3.63 -1.25
CA SER A 87 3.87 -3.68 -2.11
C SER A 87 3.50 -3.65 -3.58
N ALA A 88 2.37 -4.26 -3.95
CA ALA A 88 1.90 -4.23 -5.34
C ALA A 88 1.59 -2.82 -5.79
N CYS A 89 1.27 -1.93 -4.86
CA CYS A 89 0.97 -0.53 -5.16
C CYS A 89 2.22 0.36 -5.20
N ILE A 90 3.39 -0.18 -4.86
CA ILE A 90 4.65 0.56 -4.99
C ILE A 90 5.21 0.22 -6.37
N SER A 91 5.11 1.16 -7.31
CA SER A 91 5.55 0.92 -8.68
C SER A 91 7.01 1.28 -8.91
N ALA A 92 7.57 2.16 -8.08
CA ALA A 92 8.97 2.57 -8.19
C ALA A 92 9.38 3.25 -6.90
N TRP A 93 10.67 3.37 -6.67
CA TRP A 93 11.20 4.09 -5.52
C TRP A 93 12.56 4.69 -5.85
N SER A 94 13.04 5.56 -4.97
CA SER A 94 14.31 6.26 -5.18
C SER A 94 15.51 5.53 -4.60
N PHE A 95 15.30 4.40 -3.92
CA PHE A 95 16.41 3.65 -3.33
C PHE A 95 17.27 3.01 -4.42
N GLU A 96 18.56 2.82 -4.13
CA GLU A 96 19.46 2.15 -5.06
C GLU A 96 19.11 0.67 -5.23
N THR A 97 18.58 0.06 -4.18
CA THR A 97 18.12 -1.33 -4.24
C THR A 97 17.03 -1.45 -5.29
N GLU A 98 17.11 -2.50 -6.11
CA GLU A 98 16.10 -2.71 -7.14
C GLU A 98 14.71 -2.88 -6.52
N CYS A 99 13.71 -2.26 -7.16
CA CYS A 99 12.34 -2.26 -6.64
C CYS A 99 11.62 -3.56 -7.02
N THR A 100 12.02 -4.66 -6.40
CA THR A 100 11.40 -5.96 -6.61
C THR A 100 10.36 -6.23 -5.53
N GLU A 101 9.49 -7.20 -5.79
CA GLU A 101 8.46 -7.57 -4.80
C GLU A 101 9.10 -7.97 -3.47
N ALA A 102 10.15 -8.78 -3.52
CA ALA A 102 10.82 -9.24 -2.30
C ALA A 102 11.39 -8.08 -1.50
N GLU A 103 12.03 -7.14 -2.17
CA GLU A 103 12.62 -5.99 -1.49
C GLU A 103 11.56 -5.04 -0.93
N LYS A 104 10.46 -4.86 -1.67
CA LYS A 104 9.36 -4.03 -1.19
C LYS A 104 8.74 -4.64 0.08
N LEU A 105 8.56 -5.96 0.09
CA LEU A 105 8.02 -6.64 1.27
C LEU A 105 8.94 -6.49 2.47
N LYS A 106 10.24 -6.66 2.27
CA LYS A 106 11.21 -6.50 3.35
C LYS A 106 11.15 -5.08 3.92
N PHE A 107 11.06 -4.10 3.04
CA PHE A 107 11.00 -2.70 3.45
C PHE A 107 9.75 -2.44 4.30
N LEU A 108 8.58 -2.89 3.84
CA LEU A 108 7.33 -2.66 4.55
C LEU A 108 7.30 -3.39 5.90
N GLU A 109 7.86 -4.60 5.95
CA GLU A 109 7.92 -5.35 7.20
C GLU A 109 8.84 -4.66 8.22
N ALA A 110 9.94 -4.11 7.76
CA ALA A 110 10.91 -3.46 8.64
C ALA A 110 10.50 -2.03 9.01
N ALA A 111 9.61 -1.44 8.23
CA ALA A 111 9.17 -0.05 8.43
C ALA A 111 7.64 0.03 8.47
N PRO A 112 7.01 -0.51 9.53
CA PRO A 112 5.54 -0.53 9.61
C PRO A 112 4.91 0.85 9.55
N GLN A 113 5.62 1.90 9.99
CA GLN A 113 5.10 3.26 9.87
C GLN A 113 4.96 3.67 8.40
N ILE A 114 5.85 3.17 7.54
CA ILE A 114 5.73 3.44 6.10
C ILE A 114 4.57 2.65 5.51
N ALA A 115 4.39 1.41 5.93
CA ALA A 115 3.25 0.60 5.48
C ALA A 115 1.93 1.31 5.81
N ASN A 116 1.83 1.91 6.99
CA ASN A 116 0.63 2.66 7.38
C ASN A 116 0.42 3.88 6.49
N ILE A 117 1.49 4.59 6.17
CA ILE A 117 1.41 5.75 5.27
C ILE A 117 0.94 5.32 3.89
N VAL A 118 1.49 4.24 3.36
CA VAL A 118 1.10 3.72 2.04
C VAL A 118 -0.38 3.36 2.05
N ASP A 119 -0.82 2.63 3.07
CA ASP A 119 -2.21 2.19 3.19
C ASP A 119 -3.17 3.39 3.17
N THR A 120 -2.87 4.41 3.97
CA THR A 120 -3.70 5.60 4.05
C THR A 120 -3.69 6.39 2.74
N PHE A 121 -2.50 6.53 2.14
CA PHE A 121 -2.35 7.32 0.92
C PHE A 121 -3.12 6.72 -0.25
N ILE A 122 -2.94 5.42 -0.50
CA ILE A 122 -3.55 4.80 -1.67
C ILE A 122 -5.08 4.79 -1.60
N ALA A 123 -5.64 4.85 -0.39
CA ALA A 123 -7.08 4.87 -0.19
C ALA A 123 -7.70 6.24 -0.45
N ASP A 124 -6.90 7.28 -0.46
CA ASP A 124 -7.41 8.65 -0.67
C ASP A 124 -7.31 9.02 -2.15
N ARG A 125 -8.41 8.85 -2.85
CA ARG A 125 -8.46 9.08 -4.30
C ARG A 125 -8.09 10.50 -4.70
N ARG A 126 -8.36 11.47 -3.85
CA ARG A 126 -8.07 12.88 -4.17
C ARG A 126 -6.58 13.11 -4.41
N LEU A 127 -5.74 12.34 -3.72
CA LEU A 127 -4.30 12.52 -3.83
C LEU A 127 -3.76 12.19 -5.22
N PHE A 128 -4.56 11.50 -6.04
CA PHE A 128 -4.17 11.12 -7.39
C PHE A 128 -4.64 12.13 -8.45
N PHE A 129 -5.24 13.24 -8.02
CA PHE A 129 -5.77 14.26 -8.93
C PHE A 129 -5.14 15.64 -8.72
N GLY A 130 -3.88 15.67 -8.28
CA GLY A 130 -3.16 16.93 -8.13
C GLY A 130 -3.55 17.73 -6.90
N MET A 131 -4.85 17.93 -6.70
CA MET A 131 -5.34 18.63 -5.51
C MET A 131 -4.86 17.96 -4.23
N GLY A 132 -4.75 16.63 -4.28
CA GLY A 132 -4.24 15.87 -3.16
C GLY A 132 -2.81 16.21 -2.81
N GLN A 133 -1.97 16.45 -3.82
CA GLN A 133 -0.59 16.84 -3.59
C GLN A 133 -0.49 18.21 -2.93
N ALA A 134 -1.30 19.14 -3.38
CA ALA A 134 -1.36 20.47 -2.77
C ALA A 134 -1.86 20.38 -1.33
N GLY A 135 -2.88 19.55 -1.10
CA GLY A 135 -3.40 19.32 0.24
C GLY A 135 -2.37 18.68 1.15
N LEU A 136 -1.62 17.71 0.63
CA LEU A 136 -0.56 17.06 1.37
C LEU A 136 0.52 18.06 1.76
N LYS A 137 0.91 18.91 0.82
CA LYS A 137 1.88 19.98 1.07
C LYS A 137 1.41 20.92 2.15
N THR A 138 0.17 21.38 2.02
CA THR A 138 -0.43 22.28 2.99
C THR A 138 -0.48 21.65 4.37
N SER A 139 -0.83 20.39 4.43
CA SER A 139 -0.88 19.64 5.67
C SER A 139 0.48 19.60 6.35
N GLN A 140 1.54 19.43 5.58
CA GLN A 140 2.90 19.42 6.09
C GLN A 140 3.34 20.79 6.56
N GLU A 141 2.92 21.83 5.87
CA GLU A 141 3.25 23.19 6.24
C GLU A 141 2.59 23.62 7.54
N VAL A 142 1.40 23.12 7.80
CA VAL A 142 0.65 23.44 9.01
C VAL A 142 1.30 22.80 10.24
N LYS A 143 1.97 21.70 10.05
CA LYS A 143 2.66 21.05 11.14
C LYS A 143 3.96 21.75 11.49
#